data_baf053dcd328e4807a06bb713768858d
#
_entry.id   baf053dcd328e4807a06bb713768858d
#
_cell.length_a   1.000
_cell.length_b   1.000
_cell.length_c   1.000
_cell.angle_alpha   90.00
_cell.angle_beta   90.00
_cell.angle_gamma   90.00
#
_symmetry.space_group_name_H-M   'P 1'
#
loop_
_entity.id
_entity.type
_entity.pdbx_description
1 polymer ?
#
loop_
_entity_poly.entity_id
_entity_poly.type
_entity_poly.pdbx_seq_one_letter_code
_entity_poly.pdbx_strand_id
1 'polypeptide(L)'
;KIFATEATCDLCDIMLRDSAHIQMQEAEWKNRKGKRSGKTAVMPLYEMKDALGVIKHFVGIPYNVEYTVCDGITVRFVDVGHLLGSASVVLNLTENGITRKIVFSGDIGNEDLPLIKDPTYVKEADYVVMESTYGNRNHAEQKTDYITELARITQETFERGGNLVIPAFAVGRTQEMLFYFRKIKADKMVKGFENFAVYMDSPLAIEATSIFTKNMESCLSQEAMEIAKRGQNPITFPGLKYAITSDESKLINFDEKPK
;
A
#
# COMPACT_ATOMS: atom_id res chain seq x y z
N LYS A 1 -17.34 -14.21 -9.85
CA LYS A 1 -16.22 -14.30 -8.89
C LYS A 1 -15.08 -13.41 -9.38
N ILE A 2 -14.31 -12.85 -8.44
CA ILE A 2 -13.13 -12.01 -8.69
C ILE A 2 -11.98 -12.69 -7.95
N PHE A 3 -10.99 -13.18 -8.69
CA PHE A 3 -9.84 -13.86 -8.11
C PHE A 3 -8.70 -12.85 -7.88
N ALA A 4 -8.14 -12.83 -6.68
CA ALA A 4 -7.04 -11.96 -6.31
C ALA A 4 -6.17 -12.63 -5.24
N THR A 5 -5.02 -12.04 -4.92
CA THR A 5 -4.25 -12.47 -3.74
C THR A 5 -5.06 -12.20 -2.47
N GLU A 6 -4.81 -12.96 -1.40
CA GLU A 6 -5.51 -12.79 -0.12
C GLU A 6 -5.37 -11.36 0.41
N ALA A 7 -4.15 -10.80 0.37
CA ALA A 7 -3.90 -9.43 0.80
C ALA A 7 -4.61 -8.39 -0.08
N THR A 8 -4.71 -8.62 -1.39
CA THR A 8 -5.49 -7.76 -2.30
C THR A 8 -6.97 -7.79 -1.94
N CYS A 9 -7.53 -8.95 -1.59
CA CYS A 9 -8.93 -9.04 -1.15
C CYS A 9 -9.16 -8.19 0.10
N ASP A 10 -8.28 -8.30 1.11
CA ASP A 10 -8.36 -7.49 2.33
C ASP A 10 -8.25 -5.99 2.04
N LEU A 11 -7.29 -5.58 1.18
CA LEU A 11 -7.13 -4.17 0.80
C LEU A 11 -8.32 -3.64 -0.01
N CYS A 12 -8.85 -4.42 -0.93
CA CYS A 12 -10.02 -4.03 -1.72
C CYS A 12 -11.24 -3.76 -0.84
N ASP A 13 -11.41 -4.47 0.29
CA ASP A 13 -12.51 -4.21 1.21
C ASP A 13 -12.47 -2.76 1.73
N ILE A 14 -11.34 -2.31 2.23
CA ILE A 14 -11.22 -0.94 2.76
C ILE A 14 -11.19 0.11 1.66
N MET A 15 -10.46 -0.13 0.56
CA MET A 15 -10.26 0.86 -0.50
C MET A 15 -11.53 1.10 -1.32
N LEU A 16 -12.32 0.06 -1.62
CA LEU A 16 -13.58 0.22 -2.36
C LEU A 16 -14.63 0.96 -1.52
N ARG A 17 -14.67 0.72 -0.21
CA ARG A 17 -15.56 1.47 0.70
C ARG A 17 -15.15 2.93 0.80
N ASP A 18 -13.85 3.21 0.95
CA ASP A 18 -13.32 4.58 1.00
C ASP A 18 -13.61 5.33 -0.31
N SER A 19 -13.34 4.69 -1.45
CA SER A 19 -13.62 5.27 -2.77
C SER A 19 -15.11 5.56 -2.98
N ALA A 20 -16.01 4.66 -2.56
CA ALA A 20 -17.45 4.89 -2.62
C ALA A 20 -17.86 6.11 -1.77
N HIS A 21 -17.30 6.21 -0.55
CA HIS A 21 -17.53 7.34 0.33
C HIS A 21 -17.11 8.67 -0.30
N ILE A 22 -15.90 8.73 -0.86
CA ILE A 22 -15.36 9.92 -1.54
C ILE A 22 -16.26 10.32 -2.72
N GLN A 23 -16.64 9.38 -3.56
CA GLN A 23 -17.49 9.66 -4.73
C GLN A 23 -18.87 10.18 -4.34
N MET A 24 -19.48 9.63 -3.29
CA MET A 24 -20.75 10.11 -2.76
C MET A 24 -20.62 11.54 -2.23
N GLN A 25 -19.55 11.83 -1.46
CA GLN A 25 -19.28 13.18 -0.95
C GLN A 25 -19.05 14.19 -2.08
N GLU A 26 -18.30 13.81 -3.12
CA GLU A 26 -18.06 14.67 -4.27
C GLU A 26 -19.37 14.98 -5.04
N ALA A 27 -20.20 13.97 -5.25
CA ALA A 27 -21.48 14.15 -5.90
C ALA A 27 -22.38 15.10 -5.09
N GLU A 28 -22.47 14.93 -3.78
CA GLU A 28 -23.19 15.82 -2.89
C GLU A 28 -22.67 17.26 -2.93
N TRP A 29 -21.34 17.43 -2.91
CA TRP A 29 -20.72 18.74 -2.97
C TRP A 29 -21.01 19.44 -4.31
N LYS A 30 -20.87 18.72 -5.45
CA LYS A 30 -21.20 19.23 -6.78
C LYS A 30 -22.69 19.63 -6.85
N ASN A 31 -23.57 18.81 -6.28
CA ASN A 31 -25.01 19.07 -6.26
C ASN A 31 -25.38 20.29 -5.40
N ARG A 32 -24.77 20.45 -4.22
CA ARG A 32 -24.94 21.65 -3.37
C ARG A 32 -24.54 22.94 -4.11
N LYS A 33 -23.41 22.92 -4.82
CA LYS A 33 -23.00 24.07 -5.66
C LYS A 33 -23.87 24.26 -6.88
N GLY A 34 -24.31 23.18 -7.51
CA GLY A 34 -25.14 23.19 -8.72
C GLY A 34 -26.58 23.70 -8.49
N LYS A 35 -27.15 23.50 -7.31
CA LYS A 35 -28.53 23.97 -6.97
C LYS A 35 -28.74 25.44 -7.24
N ARG A 36 -27.73 26.27 -6.98
CA ARG A 36 -27.82 27.73 -7.21
C ARG A 36 -27.74 28.14 -8.69
N SER A 37 -27.30 27.26 -9.57
CA SER A 37 -27.07 27.51 -11.00
C SER A 37 -28.01 26.71 -11.91
N GLY A 38 -29.01 26.01 -11.37
CA GLY A 38 -29.98 25.22 -12.15
C GLY A 38 -29.36 24.00 -12.88
N LYS A 39 -28.19 23.52 -12.48
CA LYS A 39 -27.54 22.36 -13.10
C LYS A 39 -28.19 21.05 -12.69
N THR A 40 -28.22 20.11 -13.62
CA THR A 40 -28.68 18.73 -13.37
C THR A 40 -27.87 18.07 -12.25
N ALA A 41 -28.55 17.30 -11.40
CA ALA A 41 -27.89 16.57 -10.32
C ALA A 41 -26.88 15.53 -10.87
N VAL A 42 -25.71 15.47 -10.26
CA VAL A 42 -24.67 14.50 -10.55
C VAL A 42 -24.85 13.32 -9.62
N MET A 43 -24.87 12.12 -10.18
CA MET A 43 -24.87 10.87 -9.41
C MET A 43 -23.43 10.38 -9.22
N PRO A 44 -23.10 9.73 -8.08
CA PRO A 44 -21.82 9.04 -7.95
C PRO A 44 -21.72 7.89 -8.96
N LEU A 45 -20.51 7.49 -9.34
CA LEU A 45 -20.31 6.37 -10.27
C LEU A 45 -20.79 5.05 -9.66
N TYR A 46 -20.60 4.88 -8.36
CA TYR A 46 -21.14 3.80 -7.53
C TYR A 46 -21.30 4.26 -6.08
N GLU A 47 -22.13 3.57 -5.34
CA GLU A 47 -22.45 3.87 -3.96
C GLU A 47 -21.87 2.80 -3.01
N MET A 48 -21.94 3.04 -1.71
CA MET A 48 -21.48 2.10 -0.68
C MET A 48 -22.10 0.70 -0.84
N LYS A 49 -23.37 0.60 -1.22
CA LYS A 49 -24.06 -0.68 -1.45
C LYS A 49 -23.41 -1.50 -2.57
N ASP A 50 -22.89 -0.82 -3.61
CA ASP A 50 -22.27 -1.47 -4.76
C ASP A 50 -20.88 -1.99 -4.38
N ALA A 51 -20.08 -1.20 -3.63
CA ALA A 51 -18.83 -1.62 -3.06
C ALA A 51 -18.99 -2.87 -2.17
N LEU A 52 -19.93 -2.83 -1.22
CA LEU A 52 -20.22 -3.97 -0.34
C LEU A 52 -20.76 -5.19 -1.11
N GLY A 53 -21.45 -4.96 -2.23
CA GLY A 53 -21.90 -6.02 -3.14
C GLY A 53 -20.73 -6.72 -3.83
N VAL A 54 -19.78 -5.98 -4.35
CA VAL A 54 -18.59 -6.49 -5.06
C VAL A 54 -17.68 -7.28 -4.13
N ILE A 55 -17.44 -6.82 -2.91
CA ILE A 55 -16.55 -7.47 -1.93
C ILE A 55 -16.91 -8.95 -1.72
N LYS A 56 -18.20 -9.29 -1.75
CA LYS A 56 -18.68 -10.68 -1.61
C LYS A 56 -18.29 -11.62 -2.75
N HIS A 57 -17.82 -11.08 -3.87
CA HIS A 57 -17.40 -11.87 -5.03
C HIS A 57 -15.92 -12.19 -5.06
N PHE A 58 -15.11 -11.58 -4.17
CA PHE A 58 -13.69 -11.86 -4.08
C PHE A 58 -13.40 -13.28 -3.61
N VAL A 59 -12.39 -13.88 -4.21
CA VAL A 59 -11.84 -15.18 -3.85
C VAL A 59 -10.33 -15.01 -3.71
N GLY A 60 -9.84 -15.05 -2.47
CA GLY A 60 -8.42 -14.97 -2.16
C GLY A 60 -7.69 -16.24 -2.56
N ILE A 61 -6.57 -16.09 -3.26
CA ILE A 61 -5.70 -17.19 -3.65
C ILE A 61 -4.29 -16.88 -3.10
N PRO A 62 -3.66 -17.80 -2.36
CA PRO A 62 -2.29 -17.63 -1.91
C PRO A 62 -1.31 -17.51 -3.08
N TYR A 63 -0.18 -16.84 -2.86
CA TYR A 63 0.88 -16.77 -3.86
C TYR A 63 1.40 -18.16 -4.24
N ASN A 64 1.75 -18.32 -5.51
CA ASN A 64 2.32 -19.52 -6.12
C ASN A 64 1.42 -20.77 -6.09
N VAL A 65 0.16 -20.63 -5.69
CA VAL A 65 -0.83 -21.71 -5.77
C VAL A 65 -1.55 -21.61 -7.12
N GLU A 66 -1.56 -22.70 -7.88
CA GLU A 66 -2.36 -22.79 -9.10
C GLU A 66 -3.83 -23.07 -8.74
N TYR A 67 -4.72 -22.29 -9.32
CA TYR A 67 -6.16 -22.38 -9.08
C TYR A 67 -6.92 -22.53 -10.40
N THR A 68 -7.80 -23.52 -10.47
CA THR A 68 -8.67 -23.72 -11.65
C THR A 68 -9.85 -22.75 -11.58
N VAL A 69 -9.89 -21.83 -12.54
CA VAL A 69 -10.97 -20.85 -12.70
C VAL A 69 -12.22 -21.48 -13.30
N CYS A 70 -12.00 -22.22 -14.39
CA CYS A 70 -12.98 -23.07 -15.08
C CYS A 70 -12.23 -24.09 -15.96
N ASP A 71 -12.95 -24.93 -16.66
CA ASP A 71 -12.35 -25.93 -17.57
C ASP A 71 -11.43 -25.23 -18.57
N GLY A 72 -10.19 -25.71 -18.64
CA GLY A 72 -9.16 -25.19 -19.55
C GLY A 72 -8.50 -23.87 -19.07
N ILE A 73 -8.86 -23.29 -17.93
CA ILE A 73 -8.25 -22.05 -17.43
C ILE A 73 -7.77 -22.21 -15.99
N THR A 74 -6.47 -22.06 -15.80
CA THR A 74 -5.88 -21.92 -14.45
C THR A 74 -5.21 -20.58 -14.26
N VAL A 75 -5.17 -20.11 -13.02
CA VAL A 75 -4.51 -18.87 -12.62
C VAL A 75 -3.53 -19.13 -11.48
N ARG A 76 -2.40 -18.43 -11.48
CA ARG A 76 -1.45 -18.39 -10.38
C ARG A 76 -0.93 -16.96 -10.21
N PHE A 77 -0.89 -16.49 -8.97
CA PHE A 77 -0.33 -15.20 -8.61
C PHE A 77 1.13 -15.36 -8.15
N VAL A 78 2.03 -14.54 -8.73
CA VAL A 78 3.45 -14.52 -8.39
C VAL A 78 3.78 -13.14 -7.83
N ASP A 79 4.31 -13.09 -6.61
CA ASP A 79 4.63 -11.82 -5.95
C ASP A 79 5.70 -11.05 -6.74
N VAL A 80 5.42 -9.80 -7.01
CA VAL A 80 6.31 -8.91 -7.76
C VAL A 80 6.93 -7.79 -6.90
N GLY A 81 6.83 -7.88 -5.57
CA GLY A 81 7.54 -7.00 -4.63
C GLY A 81 7.24 -5.51 -4.78
N HIS A 82 6.09 -5.12 -5.36
CA HIS A 82 5.73 -3.73 -5.56
C HIS A 82 4.98 -3.15 -4.35
N LEU A 83 3.88 -3.77 -3.98
CA LEU A 83 3.06 -3.43 -2.81
C LEU A 83 2.55 -4.72 -2.15
N LEU A 84 1.98 -4.60 -0.95
CA LEU A 84 1.27 -5.70 -0.31
C LEU A 84 0.17 -6.23 -1.25
N GLY A 85 0.22 -7.52 -1.57
CA GLY A 85 -0.76 -8.18 -2.43
C GLY A 85 -0.48 -8.06 -3.93
N SER A 86 0.53 -7.27 -4.37
CA SER A 86 0.88 -7.14 -5.78
C SER A 86 1.34 -8.47 -6.39
N ALA A 87 0.94 -8.72 -7.63
CA ALA A 87 1.29 -9.97 -8.29
C ALA A 87 1.37 -9.84 -9.82
N SER A 88 2.27 -10.61 -10.42
CA SER A 88 2.07 -11.04 -11.80
C SER A 88 0.97 -12.11 -11.85
N VAL A 89 0.09 -11.99 -12.82
CA VAL A 89 -0.98 -12.96 -13.07
C VAL A 89 -0.52 -13.93 -14.17
N VAL A 90 -0.33 -15.18 -13.80
CA VAL A 90 0.02 -16.26 -14.75
C VAL A 90 -1.24 -17.03 -15.08
N LEU A 91 -1.65 -17.01 -16.34
CA LEU A 91 -2.78 -17.78 -16.86
C LEU A 91 -2.28 -18.91 -17.74
N ASN A 92 -2.76 -20.13 -17.51
CA ASN A 92 -2.64 -21.21 -18.45
C ASN A 92 -4.01 -21.42 -19.11
N LEU A 93 -4.04 -21.34 -20.44
CA LEU A 93 -5.22 -21.52 -21.27
C LEU A 93 -5.05 -22.79 -22.10
N THR A 94 -5.93 -23.78 -21.90
CA THR A 94 -5.89 -25.05 -22.59
C THR A 94 -7.13 -25.23 -23.47
N GLU A 95 -6.92 -25.35 -24.75
CA GLU A 95 -7.98 -25.66 -25.73
C GLU A 95 -7.47 -26.69 -26.76
N ASN A 96 -8.28 -27.67 -27.08
CA ASN A 96 -7.95 -28.75 -28.04
C ASN A 96 -6.61 -29.47 -27.75
N GLY A 97 -6.28 -29.64 -26.47
CA GLY A 97 -5.03 -30.26 -26.01
C GLY A 97 -3.77 -29.37 -26.11
N ILE A 98 -3.91 -28.12 -26.49
CA ILE A 98 -2.81 -27.13 -26.55
C ILE A 98 -2.95 -26.18 -25.39
N THR A 99 -1.88 -26.05 -24.60
CA THR A 99 -1.81 -25.08 -23.50
C THR A 99 -0.95 -23.87 -23.91
N ARG A 100 -1.42 -22.67 -23.61
CA ARG A 100 -0.67 -21.42 -23.76
C ARG A 100 -0.58 -20.71 -22.41
N LYS A 101 0.62 -20.27 -22.08
CA LYS A 101 0.91 -19.51 -20.85
C LYS A 101 0.97 -18.02 -21.18
N ILE A 102 0.10 -17.24 -20.54
CA ILE A 102 0.07 -15.78 -20.66
C ILE A 102 0.43 -15.19 -19.29
N VAL A 103 1.32 -14.20 -19.29
CA VAL A 103 1.72 -13.47 -18.07
C VAL A 103 1.34 -12.01 -18.22
N PHE A 104 0.58 -11.50 -17.25
CA PHE A 104 0.38 -10.07 -17.03
C PHE A 104 1.27 -9.65 -15.88
N SER A 105 2.20 -8.72 -16.12
CA SER A 105 3.23 -8.38 -15.14
C SER A 105 2.65 -7.75 -13.86
N GLY A 106 1.55 -7.01 -13.97
CA GLY A 106 1.21 -6.00 -12.97
C GLY A 106 2.31 -4.95 -12.88
N ASP A 107 2.29 -4.14 -11.84
CA ASP A 107 3.36 -3.18 -11.53
C ASP A 107 4.48 -3.93 -10.80
N ILE A 108 5.69 -3.91 -11.36
CA ILE A 108 6.85 -4.64 -10.84
C ILE A 108 7.59 -3.76 -9.82
N GLY A 109 7.91 -4.30 -8.66
CA GLY A 109 8.66 -3.61 -7.61
C GLY A 109 10.15 -3.50 -7.88
N ASN A 110 10.83 -2.71 -7.05
CA ASN A 110 12.28 -2.61 -7.04
C ASN A 110 12.91 -3.70 -6.16
N GLU A 111 14.16 -4.03 -6.46
CA GLU A 111 14.98 -4.91 -5.63
C GLU A 111 15.57 -4.15 -4.43
N ASP A 112 15.95 -4.90 -3.40
CA ASP A 112 16.58 -4.40 -2.17
C ASP A 112 15.71 -3.40 -1.37
N LEU A 113 14.37 -3.53 -1.43
CA LEU A 113 13.49 -2.74 -0.57
C LEU A 113 13.55 -3.26 0.88
N PRO A 114 13.66 -2.37 1.88
CA PRO A 114 13.93 -2.83 3.24
C PRO A 114 12.74 -3.48 3.94
N LEU A 115 11.50 -3.18 3.52
CA LEU A 115 10.29 -3.66 4.18
C LEU A 115 9.67 -4.88 3.49
N ILE A 116 9.58 -4.85 2.17
CA ILE A 116 8.97 -5.92 1.37
C ILE A 116 10.04 -6.67 0.58
N LYS A 117 9.76 -7.94 0.31
CA LYS A 117 10.69 -8.82 -0.42
C LYS A 117 10.82 -8.42 -1.88
N ASP A 118 11.92 -8.83 -2.48
CA ASP A 118 12.21 -8.60 -3.88
C ASP A 118 11.20 -9.28 -4.83
N PRO A 119 11.05 -8.76 -6.05
CA PRO A 119 10.21 -9.37 -7.07
C PRO A 119 10.62 -10.81 -7.39
N THR A 120 9.62 -11.66 -7.58
CA THR A 120 9.82 -12.99 -8.16
C THR A 120 9.43 -12.95 -9.63
N TYR A 121 10.36 -13.34 -10.51
CA TYR A 121 10.14 -13.29 -11.95
C TYR A 121 9.63 -14.62 -12.51
N VAL A 122 8.66 -14.53 -13.42
CA VAL A 122 8.21 -15.68 -14.22
C VAL A 122 9.21 -15.89 -15.36
N LYS A 123 9.83 -17.07 -15.42
CA LYS A 123 10.95 -17.35 -16.36
C LYS A 123 10.52 -17.66 -17.78
N GLU A 124 9.30 -18.20 -17.96
CA GLU A 124 8.83 -18.71 -19.24
C GLU A 124 7.36 -18.36 -19.45
N ALA A 125 7.02 -17.87 -20.63
CA ALA A 125 5.65 -17.63 -21.08
C ALA A 125 5.58 -17.67 -22.61
N ASP A 126 4.41 -18.02 -23.16
CA ASP A 126 4.15 -17.87 -24.61
C ASP A 126 3.84 -16.41 -24.95
N TYR A 127 3.16 -15.69 -24.03
CA TYR A 127 2.81 -14.27 -24.20
C TYR A 127 3.04 -13.51 -22.90
N VAL A 128 3.54 -12.27 -23.03
CA VAL A 128 3.76 -11.37 -21.90
C VAL A 128 3.10 -10.03 -22.18
N VAL A 129 2.25 -9.58 -21.26
CA VAL A 129 1.71 -8.21 -21.21
C VAL A 129 2.38 -7.52 -20.05
N MET A 130 3.22 -6.54 -20.33
CA MET A 130 4.14 -5.93 -19.35
C MET A 130 3.88 -4.44 -19.21
N GLU A 131 3.99 -3.94 -17.97
CA GLU A 131 4.02 -2.50 -17.71
C GLU A 131 5.21 -1.82 -18.40
N SER A 132 5.11 -0.49 -18.58
CA SER A 132 6.21 0.32 -19.13
C SER A 132 6.25 1.71 -18.51
N THR A 133 5.84 1.86 -17.26
CA THR A 133 5.66 3.14 -16.56
C THR A 133 6.92 4.00 -16.60
N TYR A 134 8.08 3.40 -16.36
CA TYR A 134 9.39 4.05 -16.47
C TYR A 134 10.28 3.43 -17.55
N GLY A 135 9.68 2.86 -18.59
CA GLY A 135 10.42 2.15 -19.66
C GLY A 135 11.43 2.99 -20.44
N ASN A 136 11.41 4.32 -20.29
CA ASN A 136 12.35 5.27 -20.89
C ASN A 136 13.36 5.87 -19.90
N ARG A 137 13.47 5.32 -18.67
CA ARG A 137 14.37 5.82 -17.63
C ARG A 137 15.24 4.69 -17.09
N ASN A 138 16.46 5.06 -16.70
CA ASN A 138 17.32 4.20 -15.89
C ASN A 138 17.23 4.61 -14.42
N HIS A 139 17.44 3.67 -13.53
CA HIS A 139 17.63 3.97 -12.10
C HIS A 139 18.91 4.81 -11.92
N ALA A 140 18.94 5.62 -10.85
CA ALA A 140 20.15 6.35 -10.48
C ALA A 140 21.30 5.36 -10.16
N GLU A 141 22.51 5.68 -10.60
CA GLU A 141 23.69 4.84 -10.35
C GLU A 141 24.04 4.72 -8.87
N GLN A 142 23.75 5.77 -8.08
CA GLN A 142 23.96 5.76 -6.62
C GLN A 142 22.66 5.46 -5.90
N LYS A 143 22.67 4.42 -5.04
CA LYS A 143 21.59 4.15 -4.12
C LYS A 143 21.63 5.18 -2.99
N THR A 144 20.51 5.88 -2.79
CA THR A 144 20.35 6.82 -1.67
C THR A 144 20.12 6.03 -0.38
N ASP A 145 20.85 6.35 0.67
CA ASP A 145 20.53 5.89 2.03
C ASP A 145 19.36 6.71 2.56
N TYR A 146 18.15 6.22 2.30
CA TYR A 146 16.91 6.91 2.68
C TYR A 146 16.77 7.11 4.19
N ILE A 147 17.31 6.21 5.02
CA ILE A 147 17.22 6.28 6.48
C ILE A 147 18.08 7.43 7.00
N THR A 148 19.33 7.50 6.57
CA THR A 148 20.25 8.58 6.95
C THR A 148 19.74 9.94 6.46
N GLU A 149 19.25 10.00 5.23
CA GLU A 149 18.73 11.25 4.68
C GLU A 149 17.44 11.69 5.36
N LEU A 150 16.52 10.78 5.65
CA LEU A 150 15.30 11.09 6.41
C LEU A 150 15.61 11.54 7.84
N ALA A 151 16.59 10.91 8.50
CA ALA A 151 17.05 11.32 9.82
C ALA A 151 17.64 12.74 9.79
N ARG A 152 18.47 13.06 8.79
CA ARG A 152 19.05 14.39 8.59
C ARG A 152 17.96 15.46 8.39
N ILE A 153 17.00 15.22 7.50
CA ILE A 153 15.89 16.14 7.25
C ILE A 153 15.05 16.34 8.52
N THR A 154 14.79 15.26 9.26
CA THR A 154 14.05 15.33 10.53
C THR A 154 14.80 16.18 11.56
N GLN A 155 16.12 15.95 11.72
CA GLN A 155 16.98 16.70 12.63
C GLN A 155 16.94 18.19 12.32
N GLU A 156 17.23 18.58 11.08
CA GLU A 156 17.25 19.97 10.64
C GLU A 156 15.90 20.67 10.80
N THR A 157 14.80 19.93 10.57
CA THR A 157 13.44 20.45 10.74
C THR A 157 13.13 20.73 12.19
N PHE A 158 13.50 19.82 13.09
CA PHE A 158 13.24 19.97 14.53
C PHE A 158 14.13 21.03 15.19
N GLU A 159 15.39 21.16 14.78
CA GLU A 159 16.30 22.22 15.23
C GLU A 159 15.78 23.62 14.90
N ARG A 160 15.05 23.75 13.79
CA ARG A 160 14.36 24.98 13.41
C ARG A 160 13.02 25.19 14.12
N GLY A 161 12.62 24.27 15.01
CA GLY A 161 11.33 24.31 15.71
C GLY A 161 10.13 23.97 14.81
N GLY A 162 10.36 23.33 13.66
CA GLY A 162 9.32 22.96 12.70
C GLY A 162 8.78 21.54 12.90
N ASN A 163 7.73 21.22 12.14
CA ASN A 163 7.17 19.88 12.00
C ASN A 163 7.49 19.32 10.62
N LEU A 164 7.76 18.01 10.55
CA LEU A 164 7.98 17.33 9.28
C LEU A 164 6.67 16.73 8.78
N VAL A 165 6.19 17.19 7.64
CA VAL A 165 4.98 16.65 6.98
C VAL A 165 5.38 15.83 5.76
N ILE A 166 4.98 14.57 5.74
CA ILE A 166 5.31 13.61 4.68
C ILE A 166 4.01 13.17 4.00
N PRO A 167 3.71 13.62 2.77
CA PRO A 167 2.60 13.10 2.00
C PRO A 167 2.93 11.70 1.51
N ALA A 168 2.04 10.73 1.80
CA ALA A 168 2.21 9.34 1.42
C ALA A 168 0.86 8.71 1.10
N PHE A 169 0.85 7.77 0.15
CA PHE A 169 -0.33 6.94 -0.09
C PHE A 169 -0.60 6.00 1.10
N ALA A 170 -1.87 5.68 1.31
CA ALA A 170 -2.30 4.83 2.43
C ALA A 170 -1.66 3.43 2.42
N VAL A 171 -1.38 2.89 1.23
CA VAL A 171 -0.75 1.58 1.02
C VAL A 171 0.64 1.77 0.42
N GLY A 172 1.62 1.06 0.95
CA GLY A 172 3.01 1.01 0.47
C GLY A 172 3.89 2.05 1.13
N ARG A 173 3.91 3.30 0.62
CA ARG A 173 4.82 4.34 1.10
C ARG A 173 4.65 4.67 2.59
N THR A 174 3.43 4.67 3.11
CA THR A 174 3.20 4.90 4.54
C THR A 174 3.89 3.83 5.39
N GLN A 175 3.73 2.55 5.06
CA GLN A 175 4.33 1.45 5.83
C GLN A 175 5.86 1.46 5.72
N GLU A 176 6.41 1.84 4.56
CA GLU A 176 7.84 2.00 4.35
C GLU A 176 8.40 3.15 5.23
N MET A 177 7.72 4.30 5.29
CA MET A 177 8.11 5.40 6.19
C MET A 177 8.06 4.99 7.66
N LEU A 178 7.07 4.21 8.08
CA LEU A 178 7.01 3.67 9.45
C LEU A 178 8.21 2.77 9.75
N PHE A 179 8.62 1.94 8.80
CA PHE A 179 9.81 1.11 8.94
C PHE A 179 11.08 1.96 9.11
N TYR A 180 11.25 3.00 8.30
CA TYR A 180 12.40 3.91 8.42
C TYR A 180 12.39 4.64 9.77
N PHE A 181 11.27 5.21 10.20
CA PHE A 181 11.18 5.88 11.50
C PHE A 181 11.42 4.93 12.68
N ARG A 182 10.97 3.67 12.56
CA ARG A 182 11.30 2.67 13.57
C ARG A 182 12.82 2.51 13.73
N LYS A 183 13.58 2.42 12.63
CA LYS A 183 15.05 2.32 12.64
C LYS A 183 15.67 3.61 13.19
N ILE A 184 15.27 4.78 12.69
CA ILE A 184 15.75 6.09 13.13
C ILE A 184 15.60 6.26 14.65
N LYS A 185 14.46 5.85 15.21
CA LYS A 185 14.21 5.93 16.66
C LYS A 185 14.97 4.88 17.45
N ALA A 186 15.07 3.65 16.96
CA ALA A 186 15.84 2.59 17.62
C ALA A 186 17.32 2.96 17.73
N ASP A 187 17.89 3.56 16.69
CA ASP A 187 19.29 3.98 16.61
C ASP A 187 19.54 5.39 17.14
N LYS A 188 18.48 6.06 17.64
CA LYS A 188 18.52 7.44 18.19
C LYS A 188 19.23 8.41 17.24
N MET A 189 18.90 8.37 15.95
CA MET A 189 19.58 9.15 14.93
C MET A 189 19.24 10.64 14.97
N VAL A 190 18.12 11.05 15.59
CA VAL A 190 17.70 12.45 15.76
C VAL A 190 18.07 12.91 17.16
N LYS A 191 19.21 13.61 17.28
CA LYS A 191 19.81 13.96 18.56
C LYS A 191 19.07 15.08 19.27
N GLY A 192 18.81 14.91 20.57
CA GLY A 192 18.06 15.86 21.39
C GLY A 192 16.54 15.77 21.22
N PHE A 193 16.07 14.94 20.30
CA PHE A 193 14.65 14.73 20.02
C PHE A 193 14.27 13.24 20.00
N GLU A 194 15.00 12.36 20.67
CA GLU A 194 14.85 10.89 20.57
C GLU A 194 13.42 10.39 20.81
N ASN A 195 12.64 11.16 21.58
CA ASN A 195 11.26 10.83 21.96
C ASN A 195 10.20 11.56 21.10
N PHE A 196 10.55 12.08 19.92
CA PHE A 196 9.56 12.75 19.06
C PHE A 196 8.39 11.81 18.69
N ALA A 197 7.21 12.40 18.53
CA ALA A 197 6.03 11.67 18.06
C ALA A 197 6.00 11.58 16.53
N VAL A 198 5.46 10.48 16.02
CA VAL A 198 5.08 10.32 14.61
C VAL A 198 3.58 10.12 14.56
N TYR A 199 2.88 10.95 13.81
CA TYR A 199 1.43 10.86 13.66
C TYR A 199 1.07 10.25 12.31
N MET A 200 0.25 9.22 12.32
CA MET A 200 -0.44 8.74 11.13
C MET A 200 -1.82 9.40 11.10
N ASP A 201 -1.95 10.41 10.23
CA ASP A 201 -3.16 11.23 10.11
C ASP A 201 -3.96 10.83 8.85
N SER A 202 -4.37 9.56 8.83
CA SER A 202 -5.22 9.00 7.76
C SER A 202 -5.89 7.72 8.24
N PRO A 203 -7.23 7.71 8.40
CA PRO A 203 -7.97 6.51 8.77
C PRO A 203 -7.71 5.34 7.82
N LEU A 204 -7.71 5.59 6.50
CA LEU A 204 -7.43 4.57 5.49
C LEU A 204 -6.01 3.98 5.64
N ALA A 205 -4.99 4.83 5.92
CA ALA A 205 -3.63 4.35 6.12
C ALA A 205 -3.50 3.51 7.40
N ILE A 206 -4.25 3.84 8.44
CA ILE A 206 -4.30 3.07 9.70
C ILE A 206 -4.91 1.69 9.44
N GLU A 207 -6.05 1.61 8.73
CA GLU A 207 -6.67 0.34 8.34
C GLU A 207 -5.74 -0.48 7.44
N ALA A 208 -5.13 0.13 6.42
CA ALA A 208 -4.17 -0.52 5.53
C ALA A 208 -2.94 -1.07 6.30
N THR A 209 -2.45 -0.34 7.31
CA THR A 209 -1.34 -0.78 8.17
C THR A 209 -1.73 -2.01 9.01
N SER A 210 -2.98 -2.08 9.46
CA SER A 210 -3.52 -3.28 10.14
C SER A 210 -3.56 -4.49 9.21
N ILE A 211 -4.02 -4.29 7.95
CA ILE A 211 -4.03 -5.34 6.93
C ILE A 211 -2.60 -5.78 6.57
N PHE A 212 -1.67 -4.83 6.47
CA PHE A 212 -0.26 -5.14 6.27
C PHE A 212 0.27 -6.03 7.39
N THR A 213 -0.02 -5.69 8.65
CA THR A 213 0.37 -6.49 9.82
C THR A 213 -0.22 -7.90 9.78
N LYS A 214 -1.47 -8.06 9.37
CA LYS A 214 -2.14 -9.37 9.22
C LYS A 214 -1.45 -10.25 8.17
N ASN A 215 -0.99 -9.66 7.07
CA ASN A 215 -0.46 -10.36 5.89
C ASN A 215 1.07 -10.34 5.80
N MET A 216 1.78 -9.88 6.84
CA MET A 216 3.23 -9.60 6.75
C MET A 216 4.08 -10.84 6.42
N GLU A 217 3.71 -12.03 6.85
CA GLU A 217 4.46 -13.26 6.55
C GLU A 217 4.60 -13.54 5.05
N SER A 218 3.61 -13.11 4.26
CA SER A 218 3.61 -13.33 2.81
C SER A 218 4.49 -12.33 2.04
N CYS A 219 4.81 -11.16 2.60
CA CYS A 219 5.40 -10.04 1.83
C CYS A 219 6.68 -9.43 2.42
N LEU A 220 7.03 -9.71 3.69
CA LEU A 220 8.19 -9.07 4.32
C LEU A 220 9.52 -9.48 3.68
N SER A 221 10.43 -8.50 3.60
CA SER A 221 11.85 -8.74 3.33
C SER A 221 12.48 -9.62 4.41
N GLN A 222 13.67 -10.14 4.15
CA GLN A 222 14.40 -10.92 5.15
C GLN A 222 14.67 -10.10 6.42
N GLU A 223 15.09 -8.84 6.29
CA GLU A 223 15.35 -7.93 7.41
C GLU A 223 14.09 -7.71 8.27
N ALA A 224 12.99 -7.36 7.64
CA ALA A 224 11.72 -7.12 8.32
C ALA A 224 11.17 -8.41 8.98
N MET A 225 11.37 -9.57 8.34
CA MET A 225 10.97 -10.87 8.87
C MET A 225 11.79 -11.24 10.13
N GLU A 226 13.08 -10.92 10.19
CA GLU A 226 13.90 -11.15 11.38
C GLU A 226 13.40 -10.33 12.58
N ILE A 227 12.94 -9.09 12.34
CA ILE A 227 12.31 -8.28 13.37
C ILE A 227 11.02 -8.95 13.86
N ALA A 228 10.19 -9.41 12.94
CA ALA A 228 8.93 -10.09 13.27
C ALA A 228 9.15 -11.38 14.06
N LYS A 229 10.14 -12.20 13.70
CA LYS A 229 10.54 -13.43 14.41
C LYS A 229 10.99 -13.17 15.86
N ARG A 230 11.49 -11.99 16.18
CA ARG A 230 11.82 -11.55 17.54
C ARG A 230 10.58 -11.08 18.33
N GLY A 231 9.39 -11.25 17.80
CA GLY A 231 8.13 -10.82 18.43
C GLY A 231 7.88 -9.32 18.36
N GLN A 232 8.58 -8.60 17.46
CA GLN A 232 8.42 -7.17 17.25
C GLN A 232 7.73 -6.89 15.92
N ASN A 233 6.87 -5.88 15.88
CA ASN A 233 6.28 -5.45 14.63
C ASN A 233 7.26 -4.50 13.89
N PRO A 234 7.60 -4.74 12.62
CA PRO A 234 8.59 -3.95 11.89
C PRO A 234 8.15 -2.51 11.56
N ILE A 235 6.86 -2.22 11.68
CA ILE A 235 6.26 -0.91 11.34
C ILE A 235 5.60 -0.22 12.54
N THR A 236 5.83 -0.71 13.77
CA THR A 236 5.38 -0.04 14.99
C THR A 236 6.55 0.26 15.92
N PHE A 237 6.45 1.35 16.67
CA PHE A 237 7.50 1.81 17.58
C PHE A 237 6.93 2.75 18.63
N PRO A 238 7.63 2.95 19.76
CA PRO A 238 7.22 3.92 20.77
C PRO A 238 7.13 5.35 20.22
N GLY A 239 6.00 6.02 20.46
CA GLY A 239 5.74 7.38 19.96
C GLY A 239 5.01 7.44 18.61
N LEU A 240 4.68 6.30 17.99
CA LEU A 240 3.71 6.26 16.89
C LEU A 240 2.31 6.49 17.45
N LYS A 241 1.60 7.46 16.88
CA LYS A 241 0.24 7.88 17.26
C LYS A 241 -0.67 7.86 16.03
N TYR A 242 -1.95 7.63 16.25
CA TYR A 242 -2.97 7.52 15.21
C TYR A 242 -4.01 8.62 15.40
N ALA A 243 -4.39 9.30 14.32
CA ALA A 243 -5.55 10.18 14.29
C ALA A 243 -6.61 9.55 13.40
N ILE A 244 -7.67 9.04 14.01
CA ILE A 244 -8.75 8.32 13.31
C ILE A 244 -9.90 9.27 12.96
N THR A 245 -10.11 10.27 13.81
CA THR A 245 -11.20 11.24 13.66
C THR A 245 -10.67 12.61 13.21
N SER A 246 -11.56 13.39 12.60
CA SER A 246 -11.27 14.78 12.22
C SER A 246 -10.87 15.65 13.40
N ASP A 247 -11.38 15.37 14.60
CA ASP A 247 -11.05 16.14 15.80
C ASP A 247 -9.68 15.74 16.37
N GLU A 248 -9.32 14.44 16.32
CA GLU A 248 -7.95 14.00 16.65
C GLU A 248 -6.93 14.58 15.67
N SER A 249 -7.24 14.64 14.38
CA SER A 249 -6.39 15.30 13.36
C SER A 249 -6.15 16.78 13.71
N LYS A 250 -7.19 17.52 14.07
CA LYS A 250 -7.06 18.91 14.50
C LYS A 250 -6.18 19.08 15.76
N LEU A 251 -6.25 18.13 16.70
CA LEU A 251 -5.46 18.16 17.93
C LEU A 251 -3.94 18.05 17.68
N ILE A 252 -3.53 17.45 16.55
CA ILE A 252 -2.11 17.39 16.16
C ILE A 252 -1.51 18.80 16.07
N ASN A 253 -2.29 19.79 15.61
CA ASN A 253 -1.83 21.18 15.47
C ASN A 253 -1.53 21.86 16.82
N PHE A 254 -2.08 21.36 17.92
CA PHE A 254 -1.87 21.91 19.27
C PHE A 254 -0.74 21.19 20.03
N ASP A 255 -0.12 20.16 19.48
CA ASP A 255 1.09 19.58 20.04
C ASP A 255 2.28 20.50 19.70
N GLU A 256 2.80 21.19 20.70
CA GLU A 256 3.89 22.17 20.53
C GLU A 256 5.26 21.54 20.30
N LYS A 257 5.39 20.23 20.52
CA LYS A 257 6.65 19.50 20.30
C LYS A 257 6.85 19.21 18.83
N PRO A 258 8.10 19.26 18.35
CA PRO A 258 8.44 18.82 17.00
C PRO A 258 7.98 17.37 16.74
N LYS A 259 7.36 17.14 15.60
CA LYS A 259 6.74 15.87 15.24
C LYS A 259 6.76 15.62 13.73
#